data_bf82b23acd9cede686e08ae56c05dd68
#
_entry.id   bf82b23acd9cede686e08ae56c05dd68
#
_cell.length_a   1.000
_cell.length_b   1.000
_cell.length_c   1.000
_cell.angle_alpha   90.00
_cell.angle_beta   90.00
_cell.angle_gamma   90.00
#
_symmetry.space_group_name_H-M   'P 1'
#
loop_
_entity.id
_entity.type
_entity.pdbx_description
1 polymer ?
#
loop_
_entity_poly.entity_id
_entity_poly.type
_entity_poly.pdbx_seq_one_letter_code
_entity_poly.pdbx_strand_id
1 'polypeptide(L)' 'MNMSTRMEQIEVLRVEIEVLKREHRDLDEAIHAMQEQGHLDALRLQRLKKQKLALKDKIEALNDRINPDIIA' A
#
# COMPACT_ATOMS: atom_id res chain seq x y z
N MET A 1 -4.41 29.57 -2.69
CA MET A 1 -3.83 28.53 -1.84
C MET A 1 -2.43 28.91 -1.43
N ASN A 2 -2.17 28.95 -0.15
CA ASN A 2 -0.82 29.24 0.33
C ASN A 2 0.02 27.95 0.39
N MET A 3 1.32 28.10 0.56
CA MET A 3 2.26 26.98 0.61
C MET A 3 2.00 26.05 1.78
N SER A 4 1.52 26.58 2.90
CA SER A 4 1.26 25.80 4.11
C SER A 4 0.19 24.73 3.86
N THR A 5 -0.90 25.10 3.19
CA THR A 5 -1.97 24.14 2.88
C THR A 5 -1.47 23.01 2.00
N ARG A 6 -0.63 23.32 1.02
CA ARG A 6 -0.06 22.31 0.12
C ARG A 6 0.88 21.37 0.88
N MET A 7 1.71 21.90 1.78
CA MET A 7 2.62 21.10 2.60
C MET A 7 1.85 20.17 3.53
N GLU A 8 0.77 20.67 4.13
CA GLU A 8 -0.09 19.85 4.98
C GLU A 8 -0.72 18.69 4.20
N GLN A 9 -1.17 18.95 2.98
CA GLN A 9 -1.71 17.90 2.12
C GLN A 9 -0.67 16.84 1.79
N ILE A 10 0.56 17.24 1.52
CA ILE A 10 1.66 16.32 1.24
C ILE A 10 1.98 15.49 2.48
N GLU A 11 1.99 16.08 3.66
CA GLU A 11 2.22 15.36 4.91
C GLU A 11 1.14 14.33 5.18
N VAL A 12 -0.12 14.69 4.96
CA VAL A 12 -1.24 13.75 5.11
C VAL A 12 -1.07 12.56 4.16
N LEU A 13 -0.71 12.82 2.90
CA LEU A 13 -0.49 11.77 1.92
C LEU A 13 0.67 10.87 2.33
N ARG A 14 1.74 11.43 2.88
CA ARG A 14 2.89 10.63 3.36
C ARG A 14 2.50 9.72 4.51
N VAL A 15 1.68 10.22 5.44
CA VAL A 15 1.18 9.39 6.54
C VAL A 15 0.31 8.27 6.02
N GLU A 16 -0.58 8.57 5.08
CA GLU A 16 -1.43 7.55 4.45
C GLU A 16 -0.59 6.47 3.78
N ILE A 17 0.47 6.86 3.07
CA ILE A 17 1.38 5.90 2.43
C ILE A 17 2.04 5.00 3.46
N GLU A 18 2.50 5.56 4.57
CA GLU A 18 3.15 4.77 5.62
C GLU A 18 2.18 3.75 6.23
N VAL A 19 0.93 4.15 6.45
CA VAL A 19 -0.10 3.23 6.94
C VAL A 19 -0.35 2.11 5.95
N LEU A 20 -0.49 2.43 4.67
CA LEU A 20 -0.72 1.46 3.62
C LEU A 20 0.48 0.52 3.44
N LYS A 21 1.70 1.02 3.56
CA LYS A 21 2.91 0.19 3.51
C LYS A 21 2.94 -0.82 4.64
N ARG A 22 2.54 -0.40 5.83
CA ARG A 22 2.47 -1.29 6.99
C ARG A 22 1.43 -2.38 6.77
N GLU A 23 0.25 -2.02 6.27
CA GLU A 23 -0.80 -2.98 5.94
C GLU A 23 -0.33 -3.97 4.87
N HIS A 24 0.38 -3.48 3.86
CA HIS A 24 0.94 -4.32 2.81
C HIS A 24 1.92 -5.33 3.39
N ARG A 25 2.79 -4.89 4.29
CA ARG A 25 3.76 -5.77 4.96
C ARG A 25 3.05 -6.82 5.80
N ASP A 26 2.03 -6.42 6.56
CA ASP A 26 1.27 -7.34 7.40
C ASP A 26 0.57 -8.41 6.57
N LEU A 27 0.01 -8.05 5.43
CA LEU A 27 -0.60 -9.00 4.51
C LEU A 27 0.43 -9.95 3.91
N ASP A 28 1.60 -9.44 3.57
CA ASP A 28 2.68 -10.26 3.02
C ASP A 28 3.14 -11.29 4.04
N GLU A 29 3.31 -10.89 5.29
CA GLU A 29 3.65 -11.80 6.39
C GLU A 29 2.58 -12.85 6.61
N ALA A 30 1.31 -12.46 6.55
CA ALA A 30 0.20 -13.39 6.71
C ALA A 30 0.17 -14.43 5.58
N ILE A 31 0.43 -14.01 4.36
CA ILE A 31 0.51 -14.89 3.19
C ILE A 31 1.65 -15.90 3.37
N HIS A 32 2.83 -15.43 3.77
CA HIS A 32 3.97 -16.31 4.02
C HIS A 32 3.69 -17.32 5.12
N ALA A 33 3.09 -16.88 6.22
CA ALA A 33 2.73 -17.76 7.33
C ALA A 33 1.77 -18.86 6.89
N MET A 34 0.78 -18.52 6.10
CA MET A 34 -0.18 -19.51 5.56
C MET A 34 0.50 -20.52 4.66
N GLN A 35 1.42 -20.09 3.83
CA GLN A 35 2.15 -20.97 2.93
C GLN A 35 3.07 -21.92 3.70
N GLU A 36 3.74 -21.44 4.74
CA GLU A 36 4.63 -22.24 5.57
C GLU A 36 3.88 -23.30 6.38
N GLN A 37 2.69 -23.00 6.84
CA GLN A 37 1.90 -23.92 7.64
C GLN A 37 1.29 -25.07 6.83
N GLY A 38 1.34 -25.00 5.51
CA GLY A 38 0.80 -26.04 4.66
C GLY A 38 -0.72 -26.14 4.64
N HIS A 39 -1.40 -25.28 5.37
CA HIS A 39 -2.86 -25.21 5.35
C HIS A 39 -3.29 -24.23 4.27
N LEU A 40 -3.35 -24.74 3.04
CA LEU A 40 -3.69 -23.91 1.91
C LEU A 40 -5.19 -23.87 1.71
N ASP A 41 -5.83 -22.87 2.29
CA ASP A 41 -7.13 -22.45 1.81
C ASP A 41 -6.88 -21.56 0.59
N ALA A 42 -7.01 -22.14 -0.59
CA ALA A 42 -6.68 -21.47 -1.85
C ALA A 42 -7.50 -20.22 -2.07
N LEU A 43 -8.77 -20.23 -1.68
CA LEU A 43 -9.64 -19.06 -1.82
C LEU A 43 -9.21 -17.92 -0.91
N ARG A 44 -8.85 -18.25 0.33
CA ARG A 44 -8.38 -17.25 1.29
C ARG A 44 -7.05 -16.66 0.86
N LEU A 45 -6.13 -17.49 0.39
CA LEU A 45 -4.84 -17.05 -0.11
C LEU A 45 -5.01 -16.10 -1.30
N GLN A 46 -5.89 -16.47 -2.24
CA GLN A 46 -6.20 -15.65 -3.41
C GLN A 46 -6.75 -14.28 -3.01
N ARG A 47 -7.63 -14.27 -2.00
CA ARG A 47 -8.23 -13.05 -1.48
C ARG A 47 -7.19 -12.12 -0.87
N LEU A 48 -6.27 -12.69 -0.07
CA LEU A 48 -5.19 -11.94 0.56
C LEU A 48 -4.23 -11.36 -0.50
N LYS A 49 -3.91 -12.12 -1.53
CA LYS A 49 -3.07 -11.66 -2.62
C LYS A 49 -3.72 -10.50 -3.39
N LYS A 50 -5.03 -10.55 -3.60
CA LYS A 50 -5.77 -9.46 -4.23
C LYS A 50 -5.72 -8.20 -3.38
N GLN A 51 -5.91 -8.34 -2.06
CA GLN A 51 -5.82 -7.21 -1.14
C GLN A 51 -4.43 -6.59 -1.16
N LYS A 52 -3.40 -7.42 -1.19
CA LYS A 52 -2.02 -6.95 -1.27
C LYS A 52 -1.78 -6.12 -2.54
N LEU A 53 -2.26 -6.61 -3.68
CA LEU A 53 -2.14 -5.88 -4.94
C LEU A 53 -2.90 -4.55 -4.92
N ALA A 54 -4.10 -4.55 -4.34
CA ALA A 54 -4.89 -3.32 -4.20
C ALA A 54 -4.16 -2.28 -3.34
N LEU A 55 -3.52 -2.72 -2.26
CA LEU A 55 -2.73 -1.83 -1.41
C LEU A 55 -1.53 -1.27 -2.16
N LYS A 56 -0.84 -2.11 -2.92
CA LYS A 56 0.29 -1.68 -3.74
C LYS A 56 -0.13 -0.60 -4.75
N ASP A 57 -1.26 -0.81 -5.41
CA ASP A 57 -1.79 0.15 -6.37
C ASP A 57 -2.12 1.49 -5.70
N LYS A 58 -2.71 1.45 -4.52
CA LYS A 58 -2.99 2.66 -3.75
C LYS A 58 -1.72 3.41 -3.36
N ILE A 59 -0.71 2.68 -2.91
CA ILE A 59 0.58 3.26 -2.55
C ILE A 59 1.20 3.96 -3.76
N GLU A 60 1.20 3.31 -4.89
CA GLU A 60 1.75 3.87 -6.13
C GLU A 60 0.98 5.13 -6.56
N ALA A 61 -0.35 5.10 -6.47
CA ALA A 61 -1.18 6.25 -6.81
C ALA A 61 -0.90 7.44 -5.90
N LEU A 62 -0.74 7.20 -4.60
CA LEU A 62 -0.43 8.26 -3.65
C LEU A 62 0.99 8.80 -3.85
N ASN A 63 1.96 7.94 -4.13
CA ASN A 63 3.31 8.37 -4.46
C ASN A 63 3.34 9.25 -5.69
N ASP A 64 2.56 8.93 -6.72
CA ASP A 64 2.47 9.74 -7.94
C ASP A 64 1.91 11.12 -7.66
N ARG A 65 1.04 11.24 -6.67
CA ARG A 65 0.49 12.55 -6.27
C ARG A 65 1.51 13.41 -5.54
N ILE A 66 2.39 12.79 -4.75
CA ILE A 66 3.45 13.51 -4.02
C ILE A 66 4.62 13.82 -4.95
N ASN A 67 5.05 12.84 -5.73
CA ASN A 67 6.18 12.95 -6.63
C ASN A 67 5.73 12.58 -8.05
N PRO A 68 5.02 13.48 -8.73
CA PRO A 68 4.62 13.19 -10.09
C PRO A 68 5.86 12.96 -10.94
N ASP A 69 5.96 11.76 -11.47
CA ASP A 69 7.09 11.36 -12.29
C ASP A 69 6.92 11.97 -13.68
N ILE A 70 7.37 13.19 -13.77
CA ILE A 70 7.30 13.92 -15.04
C ILE A 70 8.49 13.50 -15.88
N ILE A 71 8.32 12.42 -16.58
CA ILE A 71 9.29 12.04 -17.59
C ILE A 71 8.97 12.85 -18.85
N ALA A 72 9.80 13.80 -19.06
CA ALA A 72 9.67 14.56 -20.29
C ALA A 72 10.00 13.68 -21.50
#